data_a10ee9d56d70434d6198cd7e3c438156
#
_entry.id   a10ee9d56d70434d6198cd7e3c438156
#
_cell.length_a   1.000
_cell.length_b   1.000
_cell.length_c   1.000
_cell.angle_alpha   90.00
_cell.angle_beta   90.00
_cell.angle_gamma   90.00
#
_symmetry.space_group_name_H-M   'P 1'
#
loop_
_entity.id
_entity.type
_entity.pdbx_description
1 polymer ?
#
loop_
_entity_poly.entity_id
_entity_poly.type
_entity_poly.pdbx_seq_one_letter_code
_entity_poly.pdbx_strand_id
1 'polypeptide(L)'
;MKPNPIRVLSVIPPMTQLNTPYPSTAYLTGFLRSRGVAAVQEDLALQLVLSLFTAQGLEEVKSRALLLPEAERSASVNFFLDFFARYLHTIEPTIAFLQGKDSTLSHRIAGRGFLPEGPRFAALDAYDDSESGDPLSWAFGALGQQDRARHLATLYLNDLADVLRDAVDSRFEFVRYGESLAGSQATFDPLAEALAAPLTLMDEKLKALTLGAIQKHQPTLVLLSVPFPGAVYAAFRIAQCIKHHHPHIQIALGGGFVNTELRELTEPRVFDYVDYVTLDSGERPLLALLEHLEGKRSASRLVRTFIRKSIDESQSSNTTDNAKRVQLINWSEPEVPFEEVGTATWDGLPLQDYLSLLDMLNPMHRLWSDGRWNKLTVAHGCYWKKCSFCDVSLDYISRYETASASLLVDRIEQIVKETGQTGFHFVDEAAPPKALKALAEELIRRNVHISWWGN
;
A
#
# COMPACT_ATOMS: atom_id res chain seq x y z
N MET A 1 -14.99 35.30 3.30
CA MET A 1 -15.53 33.96 2.99
C MET A 1 -15.12 33.05 4.13
N LYS A 2 -16.05 32.24 4.71
CA LYS A 2 -15.63 31.17 5.63
C LYS A 2 -14.80 30.19 4.81
N PRO A 3 -13.64 29.71 5.30
CA PRO A 3 -12.87 28.71 4.59
C PRO A 3 -13.76 27.47 4.40
N ASN A 4 -13.70 26.86 3.22
CA ASN A 4 -14.39 25.60 2.99
C ASN A 4 -13.86 24.56 4.01
N PRO A 5 -14.74 23.75 4.61
CA PRO A 5 -14.31 22.74 5.56
C PRO A 5 -13.31 21.79 4.87
N ILE A 6 -12.22 21.49 5.55
CA ILE A 6 -11.22 20.54 5.02
C ILE A 6 -11.85 19.15 4.94
N ARG A 7 -11.74 18.52 3.77
CA ARG A 7 -12.11 17.13 3.52
C ARG A 7 -10.85 16.38 3.07
N VAL A 8 -10.48 15.37 3.83
CA VAL A 8 -9.25 14.61 3.63
C VAL A 8 -9.56 13.29 2.95
N LEU A 9 -8.80 12.97 1.89
CA LEU A 9 -8.76 11.66 1.26
C LEU A 9 -7.38 11.05 1.47
N SER A 10 -7.29 9.96 2.23
CA SER A 10 -6.07 9.16 2.38
C SER A 10 -6.03 8.08 1.31
N VAL A 11 -4.92 7.97 0.58
CA VAL A 11 -4.77 7.05 -0.56
C VAL A 11 -3.61 6.09 -0.33
N ILE A 12 -3.86 4.80 -0.60
CA ILE A 12 -2.83 3.77 -0.75
C ILE A 12 -2.48 3.72 -2.25
N PRO A 13 -1.30 4.21 -2.67
CA PRO A 13 -0.91 4.17 -4.08
C PRO A 13 -0.41 2.79 -4.50
N PRO A 14 -0.58 2.38 -5.78
CA PRO A 14 0.05 1.18 -6.34
C PRO A 14 1.58 1.23 -6.28
N MET A 15 2.32 0.13 -6.06
CA MET A 15 1.78 -1.16 -5.65
C MET A 15 2.14 -1.41 -4.20
N THR A 16 1.18 -1.91 -3.50
CA THR A 16 1.36 -2.47 -2.16
C THR A 16 0.85 -3.92 -2.16
N GLN A 17 0.92 -4.58 -1.01
CA GLN A 17 0.41 -5.93 -0.86
C GLN A 17 -1.09 -6.02 -1.20
N LEU A 18 -1.50 -7.11 -1.86
CA LEU A 18 -2.88 -7.34 -2.29
C LEU A 18 -3.71 -8.18 -1.32
N ASN A 19 -3.10 -8.68 -0.25
CA ASN A 19 -3.74 -9.59 0.69
C ASN A 19 -4.42 -8.87 1.87
N THR A 20 -4.03 -7.64 2.15
CA THR A 20 -4.57 -6.82 3.25
C THR A 20 -4.26 -5.35 2.98
N PRO A 21 -5.09 -4.40 3.43
CA PRO A 21 -4.78 -2.99 3.28
C PRO A 21 -3.50 -2.62 4.05
N TYR A 22 -2.72 -1.72 3.47
CA TYR A 22 -1.60 -1.14 4.20
C TYR A 22 -2.14 -0.25 5.34
N PRO A 23 -1.70 -0.40 6.59
CA PRO A 23 -2.40 0.14 7.76
C PRO A 23 -2.35 1.66 7.91
N SER A 24 -1.41 2.35 7.27
CA SER A 24 -1.18 3.79 7.49
C SER A 24 -2.42 4.66 7.26
N THR A 25 -3.18 4.39 6.18
CA THR A 25 -4.39 5.18 5.89
C THR A 25 -5.49 4.93 6.91
N ALA A 26 -5.61 3.68 7.42
CA ALA A 26 -6.57 3.35 8.46
C ALA A 26 -6.26 4.07 9.77
N TYR A 27 -4.98 4.14 10.16
CA TYR A 27 -4.54 4.90 11.34
C TYR A 27 -4.79 6.39 11.18
N LEU A 28 -4.34 7.01 10.07
CA LEU A 28 -4.53 8.43 9.85
C LEU A 28 -6.01 8.82 9.72
N THR A 29 -6.82 7.99 9.05
CA THR A 29 -8.25 8.25 8.93
C THR A 29 -8.96 8.15 10.27
N GLY A 30 -8.64 7.14 11.08
CA GLY A 30 -9.16 7.00 12.44
C GLY A 30 -8.76 8.17 13.34
N PHE A 31 -7.49 8.57 13.29
CA PHE A 31 -6.95 9.73 14.00
C PHE A 31 -7.67 11.03 13.63
N LEU A 32 -7.84 11.31 12.35
CA LEU A 32 -8.55 12.51 11.88
C LEU A 32 -10.01 12.52 12.30
N ARG A 33 -10.71 11.40 12.13
CA ARG A 33 -12.13 11.27 12.53
C ARG A 33 -12.32 11.45 14.03
N SER A 34 -11.40 10.96 14.87
CA SER A 34 -11.44 11.16 16.32
C SER A 34 -11.35 12.63 16.73
N ARG A 35 -10.88 13.50 15.83
CA ARG A 35 -10.78 14.97 16.01
C ARG A 35 -11.83 15.75 15.24
N GLY A 36 -12.86 15.06 14.72
CA GLY A 36 -13.96 15.70 13.99
C GLY A 36 -13.60 16.18 12.58
N VAL A 37 -12.47 15.76 12.03
CA VAL A 37 -12.09 16.06 10.65
C VAL A 37 -12.79 15.08 9.71
N ALA A 38 -13.40 15.59 8.64
CA ALA A 38 -14.00 14.77 7.59
C ALA A 38 -12.88 14.07 6.80
N ALA A 39 -12.68 12.77 7.06
CA ALA A 39 -11.65 11.96 6.46
C ALA A 39 -12.21 10.66 5.90
N VAL A 40 -11.74 10.28 4.71
CA VAL A 40 -12.06 9.04 3.99
C VAL A 40 -10.78 8.44 3.43
N GLN A 41 -10.85 7.19 2.97
CA GLN A 41 -9.69 6.50 2.42
C GLN A 41 -10.06 5.63 1.21
N GLU A 42 -9.08 5.40 0.33
CA GLU A 42 -9.19 4.54 -0.85
C GLU A 42 -7.90 3.73 -1.04
N ASP A 43 -8.05 2.49 -1.45
CA ASP A 43 -6.93 1.65 -1.89
C ASP A 43 -6.92 1.57 -3.41
N LEU A 44 -6.13 2.44 -4.05
CA LEU A 44 -5.99 2.45 -5.50
C LEU A 44 -5.07 1.33 -6.00
N ALA A 45 -4.25 0.72 -5.15
CA ALA A 45 -3.43 -0.42 -5.50
C ALA A 45 -4.29 -1.65 -5.79
N LEU A 46 -5.16 -2.02 -4.86
CA LEU A 46 -6.10 -3.12 -5.05
C LEU A 46 -7.06 -2.85 -6.22
N GLN A 47 -7.63 -1.65 -6.29
CA GLN A 47 -8.58 -1.29 -7.35
C GLN A 47 -7.93 -1.37 -8.74
N LEU A 48 -6.67 -0.96 -8.90
CA LEU A 48 -5.95 -1.06 -10.17
C LEU A 48 -5.82 -2.52 -10.60
N VAL A 49 -5.36 -3.40 -9.72
CA VAL A 49 -5.21 -4.83 -10.01
C VAL A 49 -6.55 -5.47 -10.36
N LEU A 50 -7.58 -5.22 -9.55
CA LEU A 50 -8.92 -5.77 -9.82
C LEU A 50 -9.51 -5.25 -11.14
N SER A 51 -9.20 -4.02 -11.56
CA SER A 51 -9.64 -3.49 -12.86
C SER A 51 -9.00 -4.18 -14.07
N LEU A 52 -7.79 -4.73 -13.88
CA LEU A 52 -7.07 -5.49 -14.91
C LEU A 52 -7.54 -6.95 -14.97
N PHE A 53 -7.87 -7.53 -13.82
CA PHE A 53 -8.23 -8.94 -13.71
C PHE A 53 -9.75 -9.17 -13.79
N THR A 54 -10.32 -8.62 -14.84
CA THR A 54 -11.70 -8.83 -15.33
C THR A 54 -11.64 -9.30 -16.76
N ALA A 55 -12.74 -9.85 -17.30
CA ALA A 55 -12.83 -10.18 -18.70
C ALA A 55 -12.51 -8.97 -19.59
N GLN A 56 -13.07 -7.80 -19.27
CA GLN A 56 -12.80 -6.54 -19.99
C GLN A 56 -11.32 -6.14 -19.87
N GLY A 57 -10.75 -6.20 -18.66
CA GLY A 57 -9.33 -5.84 -18.44
C GLY A 57 -8.39 -6.74 -19.25
N LEU A 58 -8.67 -8.04 -19.31
CA LEU A 58 -7.87 -8.97 -20.13
C LEU A 58 -7.99 -8.72 -21.64
N GLU A 59 -9.16 -8.28 -22.14
CA GLU A 59 -9.29 -7.86 -23.56
C GLU A 59 -8.42 -6.61 -23.85
N GLU A 60 -8.36 -5.66 -22.94
CA GLU A 60 -7.48 -4.49 -23.07
C GLU A 60 -6.01 -4.90 -23.05
N VAL A 61 -5.61 -5.80 -22.14
CA VAL A 61 -4.25 -6.38 -22.08
C VAL A 61 -3.90 -7.10 -23.37
N LYS A 62 -4.80 -7.96 -23.89
CA LYS A 62 -4.62 -8.64 -25.17
C LYS A 62 -4.41 -7.67 -26.32
N SER A 63 -5.18 -6.59 -26.34
CA SER A 63 -5.06 -5.56 -27.38
C SER A 63 -3.66 -4.93 -27.38
N ARG A 64 -3.05 -4.71 -26.21
CA ARG A 64 -1.67 -4.23 -26.10
C ARG A 64 -0.65 -5.30 -26.49
N ALA A 65 -0.86 -6.56 -26.06
CA ALA A 65 0.02 -7.68 -26.39
C ALA A 65 0.11 -7.95 -27.90
N LEU A 66 -0.99 -7.75 -28.61
CA LEU A 66 -1.03 -7.91 -30.08
C LEU A 66 -0.28 -6.81 -30.84
N LEU A 67 0.01 -5.67 -30.22
CA LEU A 67 0.83 -4.60 -30.82
C LEU A 67 2.32 -4.97 -30.83
N LEU A 68 2.77 -5.92 -30.01
CA LEU A 68 4.14 -6.40 -30.01
C LEU A 68 4.37 -7.29 -31.26
N PRO A 69 5.50 -7.10 -31.97
CA PRO A 69 5.94 -8.05 -32.99
C PRO A 69 6.05 -9.48 -32.41
N GLU A 70 5.65 -10.47 -33.16
CA GLU A 70 5.64 -11.87 -32.69
C GLU A 70 7.02 -12.32 -32.16
N ALA A 71 8.08 -11.87 -32.82
CA ALA A 71 9.47 -12.20 -32.42
C ALA A 71 9.91 -11.55 -31.09
N GLU A 72 9.19 -10.52 -30.60
CA GLU A 72 9.49 -9.81 -29.36
C GLU A 72 8.61 -10.29 -28.19
N ARG A 73 7.62 -11.16 -28.46
CA ARG A 73 6.73 -11.67 -27.43
C ARG A 73 7.44 -12.71 -26.57
N SER A 74 7.34 -12.55 -25.26
CA SER A 74 7.83 -13.55 -24.31
C SER A 74 7.00 -14.84 -24.35
N ALA A 75 7.50 -15.90 -23.72
CA ALA A 75 6.77 -17.15 -23.57
C ALA A 75 5.41 -16.94 -22.86
N SER A 76 5.38 -16.08 -21.83
CA SER A 76 4.15 -15.75 -21.08
C SER A 76 3.13 -15.04 -21.98
N VAL A 77 3.58 -14.09 -22.82
CA VAL A 77 2.70 -13.37 -23.75
C VAL A 77 2.12 -14.31 -24.81
N ASN A 78 2.94 -15.17 -25.40
CA ASN A 78 2.47 -16.14 -26.39
C ASN A 78 1.48 -17.13 -25.77
N PHE A 79 1.80 -17.68 -24.60
CA PHE A 79 0.91 -18.57 -23.87
C PHE A 79 -0.43 -17.91 -23.55
N PHE A 80 -0.42 -16.66 -23.09
CA PHE A 80 -1.62 -15.89 -22.81
C PHE A 80 -2.50 -15.71 -24.06
N LEU A 81 -1.89 -15.39 -25.22
CA LEU A 81 -2.62 -15.21 -26.47
C LEU A 81 -3.21 -16.54 -26.97
N ASP A 82 -2.46 -17.64 -26.91
CA ASP A 82 -2.89 -18.97 -27.34
C ASP A 82 -4.04 -19.51 -26.49
N PHE A 83 -4.03 -19.27 -25.19
CA PHE A 83 -5.04 -19.73 -24.24
C PHE A 83 -6.03 -18.64 -23.81
N PHE A 84 -6.12 -17.53 -24.53
CA PHE A 84 -6.89 -16.35 -24.12
C PHE A 84 -8.35 -16.65 -23.77
N ALA A 85 -9.04 -17.47 -24.57
CA ALA A 85 -10.44 -17.85 -24.28
C ALA A 85 -10.57 -18.53 -22.91
N ARG A 86 -9.56 -19.30 -22.50
CA ARG A 86 -9.54 -19.98 -21.21
C ARG A 86 -9.28 -18.99 -20.07
N TYR A 87 -8.40 -18.01 -20.26
CA TYR A 87 -8.23 -16.91 -19.32
C TYR A 87 -9.52 -16.13 -19.08
N LEU A 88 -10.27 -15.80 -20.12
CA LEU A 88 -11.57 -15.12 -19.98
C LEU A 88 -12.58 -15.90 -19.12
N HIS A 89 -12.59 -17.23 -19.23
CA HIS A 89 -13.50 -18.07 -18.43
C HIS A 89 -13.05 -18.28 -16.99
N THR A 90 -11.76 -18.10 -16.70
CA THR A 90 -11.19 -18.46 -15.39
C THR A 90 -10.86 -17.26 -14.51
N ILE A 91 -10.67 -16.07 -15.07
CA ILE A 91 -10.15 -14.92 -14.30
C ILE A 91 -11.10 -14.49 -13.17
N GLU A 92 -12.35 -14.18 -13.47
CA GLU A 92 -13.30 -13.70 -12.47
C GLU A 92 -13.62 -14.75 -11.40
N PRO A 93 -13.87 -16.04 -11.75
CA PRO A 93 -13.98 -17.10 -10.74
C PRO A 93 -12.75 -17.25 -9.85
N THR A 94 -11.53 -17.12 -10.43
CA THR A 94 -10.28 -17.23 -9.65
C THR A 94 -10.11 -16.05 -8.69
N ILE A 95 -10.43 -14.83 -9.12
CA ILE A 95 -10.45 -13.66 -8.25
C ILE A 95 -11.47 -13.86 -7.12
N ALA A 96 -12.70 -14.28 -7.42
CA ALA A 96 -13.71 -14.56 -6.41
C ALA A 96 -13.26 -15.65 -5.40
N PHE A 97 -12.56 -16.69 -5.86
CA PHE A 97 -11.95 -17.70 -5.00
C PHE A 97 -10.89 -17.11 -4.07
N LEU A 98 -9.95 -16.32 -4.60
CA LEU A 98 -8.91 -15.67 -3.80
C LEU A 98 -9.46 -14.64 -2.81
N GLN A 99 -10.60 -14.02 -3.14
CA GLN A 99 -11.37 -13.17 -2.22
C GLN A 99 -12.13 -13.96 -1.15
N GLY A 100 -12.16 -15.30 -1.25
CA GLY A 100 -12.90 -16.18 -0.34
C GLY A 100 -14.41 -16.20 -0.58
N LYS A 101 -14.88 -15.68 -1.72
CA LYS A 101 -16.30 -15.62 -2.11
C LYS A 101 -16.81 -16.96 -2.67
N ASP A 102 -15.92 -17.80 -3.20
CA ASP A 102 -16.25 -19.17 -3.69
C ASP A 102 -15.19 -20.17 -3.25
N SER A 103 -15.38 -20.76 -2.07
CA SER A 103 -14.48 -21.79 -1.52
C SER A 103 -14.58 -23.14 -2.26
N THR A 104 -15.67 -23.38 -2.99
CA THR A 104 -15.92 -24.67 -3.68
C THR A 104 -15.02 -24.85 -4.89
N LEU A 105 -14.55 -23.74 -5.48
CA LEU A 105 -13.65 -23.76 -6.62
C LEU A 105 -12.28 -24.38 -6.30
N SER A 106 -11.91 -24.46 -5.01
CA SER A 106 -10.65 -25.08 -4.58
C SER A 106 -10.45 -26.49 -5.11
N HIS A 107 -11.50 -27.32 -5.17
CA HIS A 107 -11.43 -28.68 -5.69
C HIS A 107 -11.02 -28.73 -7.16
N ARG A 108 -11.57 -27.82 -7.97
CA ARG A 108 -11.27 -27.74 -9.40
C ARG A 108 -9.88 -27.20 -9.67
N ILE A 109 -9.45 -26.18 -8.91
CA ILE A 109 -8.12 -25.60 -9.03
C ILE A 109 -7.05 -26.60 -8.57
N ALA A 110 -7.23 -27.19 -7.37
CA ALA A 110 -6.27 -28.16 -6.82
C ALA A 110 -6.11 -29.42 -7.67
N GLY A 111 -7.17 -29.82 -8.41
CA GLY A 111 -7.13 -30.94 -9.35
C GLY A 111 -6.40 -30.66 -10.67
N ARG A 112 -5.81 -29.48 -10.86
CA ARG A 112 -5.12 -29.01 -12.08
C ARG A 112 -5.96 -29.25 -13.35
N GLY A 113 -6.34 -28.45 -14.09
CA GLY A 113 -7.21 -28.63 -15.26
C GLY A 113 -8.25 -27.52 -15.41
N PHE A 114 -8.44 -26.71 -14.37
CA PHE A 114 -9.31 -25.54 -14.43
C PHE A 114 -8.58 -24.32 -14.98
N LEU A 115 -7.43 -23.96 -14.40
CA LEU A 115 -6.64 -22.80 -14.82
C LEU A 115 -5.83 -23.10 -16.09
N PRO A 116 -5.58 -22.13 -16.97
CA PRO A 116 -4.46 -22.21 -17.89
C PRO A 116 -3.17 -22.15 -17.06
N GLU A 117 -2.31 -23.15 -17.25
CA GLU A 117 -1.07 -23.30 -16.50
C GLU A 117 0.09 -22.85 -17.40
N GLY A 118 0.52 -21.60 -17.22
CA GLY A 118 1.55 -20.96 -18.02
C GLY A 118 2.98 -21.24 -17.50
N PRO A 119 3.97 -20.47 -17.95
CA PRO A 119 5.38 -20.72 -17.65
C PRO A 119 5.73 -20.78 -16.15
N ARG A 120 4.97 -20.10 -15.28
CA ARG A 120 5.18 -20.16 -13.82
C ARG A 120 4.89 -21.53 -13.21
N PHE A 121 4.14 -22.38 -13.92
CA PHE A 121 3.82 -23.74 -13.48
C PHE A 121 4.92 -24.76 -13.83
N ALA A 122 5.85 -24.43 -14.72
CA ALA A 122 6.90 -25.35 -15.17
C ALA A 122 7.75 -25.92 -14.01
N ALA A 123 7.94 -25.14 -12.95
CA ALA A 123 8.67 -25.62 -11.77
C ALA A 123 7.93 -26.78 -11.05
N LEU A 124 6.61 -26.81 -11.08
CA LEU A 124 5.82 -27.89 -10.49
C LEU A 124 5.95 -29.19 -11.29
N ASP A 125 5.96 -29.07 -12.62
CA ASP A 125 6.05 -30.25 -13.52
C ASP A 125 7.45 -30.91 -13.43
N ALA A 126 8.51 -30.09 -13.24
CA ALA A 126 9.86 -30.62 -13.04
C ALA A 126 10.02 -31.44 -11.74
N TYR A 127 9.15 -31.22 -10.76
CA TYR A 127 9.14 -31.99 -9.51
C TYR A 127 8.30 -33.27 -9.60
N ASP A 128 7.23 -33.31 -10.42
CA ASP A 128 6.42 -34.51 -10.61
C ASP A 128 7.23 -35.66 -11.24
N ASP A 129 8.29 -35.33 -12.01
CA ASP A 129 9.22 -36.31 -12.61
C ASP A 129 10.34 -36.76 -11.64
N SER A 130 10.38 -36.24 -10.41
CA SER A 130 11.44 -36.57 -9.45
C SER A 130 11.02 -37.69 -8.48
N GLU A 131 11.98 -38.56 -8.11
CA GLU A 131 11.78 -39.62 -7.08
C GLU A 131 11.43 -39.03 -5.68
N SER A 132 11.53 -37.70 -5.49
CA SER A 132 11.31 -37.02 -4.21
C SER A 132 9.84 -36.74 -3.88
N GLY A 133 8.91 -37.08 -4.77
CA GLY A 133 7.46 -36.89 -4.56
C GLY A 133 6.96 -35.46 -4.87
N ASP A 134 5.64 -35.32 -5.00
CA ASP A 134 4.97 -34.06 -5.29
C ASP A 134 5.18 -33.05 -4.14
N PRO A 135 5.88 -31.92 -4.37
CA PRO A 135 6.13 -30.89 -3.36
C PRO A 135 4.83 -30.23 -2.86
N LEU A 136 3.78 -30.18 -3.69
CA LEU A 136 2.48 -29.69 -3.27
C LEU A 136 1.84 -30.65 -2.26
N SER A 137 1.97 -31.97 -2.45
CA SER A 137 1.50 -32.95 -1.48
C SER A 137 2.30 -32.91 -0.18
N TRP A 138 3.61 -32.67 -0.26
CA TRP A 138 4.46 -32.46 0.92
C TRP A 138 4.05 -31.20 1.70
N ALA A 139 3.89 -30.07 1.01
CA ALA A 139 3.62 -28.78 1.65
C ALA A 139 2.17 -28.69 2.21
N PHE A 140 1.21 -29.23 1.50
CA PHE A 140 -0.21 -29.02 1.81
C PHE A 140 -0.93 -30.29 2.27
N GLY A 141 -0.52 -31.48 1.83
CA GLY A 141 -1.19 -32.75 2.12
C GLY A 141 -2.67 -32.75 1.71
N ALA A 142 -3.42 -33.74 2.19
CA ALA A 142 -4.85 -33.88 1.89
C ALA A 142 -5.72 -32.79 2.56
N LEU A 143 -5.31 -32.29 3.72
CA LEU A 143 -6.05 -31.27 4.47
C LEU A 143 -5.75 -29.83 4.00
N GLY A 144 -4.68 -29.63 3.24
CA GLY A 144 -4.25 -28.34 2.71
C GLY A 144 -4.82 -27.99 1.34
N GLN A 145 -5.91 -28.62 0.90
CA GLN A 145 -6.45 -28.45 -0.46
C GLN A 145 -6.80 -26.99 -0.78
N GLN A 146 -7.31 -26.21 0.17
CA GLN A 146 -7.58 -24.78 -0.01
C GLN A 146 -6.28 -24.01 -0.25
N ASP A 147 -5.24 -24.30 0.50
CA ASP A 147 -3.96 -23.60 0.38
C ASP A 147 -3.22 -24.03 -0.89
N ARG A 148 -3.31 -25.32 -1.29
CA ARG A 148 -2.85 -25.79 -2.60
C ARG A 148 -3.53 -25.01 -3.74
N ALA A 149 -4.85 -24.87 -3.67
CA ALA A 149 -5.60 -24.12 -4.68
C ALA A 149 -5.22 -22.62 -4.70
N ARG A 150 -5.01 -21.98 -3.53
CA ARG A 150 -4.52 -20.61 -3.44
C ARG A 150 -3.15 -20.45 -4.06
N HIS A 151 -2.23 -21.38 -3.81
CA HIS A 151 -0.90 -21.35 -4.42
C HIS A 151 -0.98 -21.44 -5.94
N LEU A 152 -1.75 -22.39 -6.49
CA LEU A 152 -1.93 -22.52 -7.93
C LEU A 152 -2.62 -21.29 -8.55
N ALA A 153 -3.62 -20.71 -7.87
CA ALA A 153 -4.24 -19.46 -8.28
C ALA A 153 -3.26 -18.28 -8.22
N THR A 154 -2.32 -18.28 -7.26
CA THR A 154 -1.27 -17.27 -7.18
C THR A 154 -0.29 -17.38 -8.35
N LEU A 155 0.14 -18.61 -8.71
CA LEU A 155 0.97 -18.82 -9.91
C LEU A 155 0.28 -18.36 -11.18
N TYR A 156 -1.02 -18.62 -11.33
CA TYR A 156 -1.83 -18.14 -12.45
C TYR A 156 -1.87 -16.61 -12.52
N LEU A 157 -2.00 -15.89 -11.39
CA LEU A 157 -1.92 -14.43 -11.38
C LEU A 157 -0.50 -13.93 -11.67
N ASN A 158 0.53 -14.66 -11.22
CA ASN A 158 1.91 -14.31 -11.53
C ASN A 158 2.25 -14.50 -13.03
N ASP A 159 1.67 -15.50 -13.71
CA ASP A 159 1.74 -15.60 -15.19
C ASP A 159 1.12 -14.36 -15.85
N LEU A 160 -0.04 -13.89 -15.37
CA LEU A 160 -0.66 -12.66 -15.88
C LEU A 160 0.16 -11.42 -15.54
N ALA A 161 0.83 -11.38 -14.39
CA ALA A 161 1.76 -10.30 -14.05
C ALA A 161 2.95 -10.24 -15.01
N ASP A 162 3.49 -11.39 -15.42
CA ASP A 162 4.53 -11.46 -16.46
C ASP A 162 4.02 -10.91 -17.80
N VAL A 163 2.79 -11.24 -18.20
CA VAL A 163 2.17 -10.67 -19.41
C VAL A 163 2.02 -9.14 -19.30
N LEU A 164 1.57 -8.63 -18.15
CA LEU A 164 1.47 -7.18 -17.91
C LEU A 164 2.83 -6.51 -18.01
N ARG A 165 3.87 -7.09 -17.40
CA ARG A 165 5.24 -6.55 -17.47
C ARG A 165 5.79 -6.56 -18.88
N ASP A 166 5.61 -7.67 -19.60
CA ASP A 166 6.25 -7.88 -20.89
C ASP A 166 5.51 -7.20 -22.05
N ALA A 167 4.19 -6.99 -21.93
CA ALA A 167 3.39 -6.46 -23.02
C ALA A 167 2.69 -5.10 -22.74
N VAL A 168 2.63 -4.66 -21.48
CA VAL A 168 1.86 -3.46 -21.11
C VAL A 168 2.75 -2.41 -20.46
N ASP A 169 3.48 -2.79 -19.42
CA ASP A 169 4.34 -1.87 -18.67
C ASP A 169 5.48 -2.63 -18.01
N SER A 170 6.68 -2.45 -18.53
CA SER A 170 7.89 -3.16 -18.05
C SER A 170 8.25 -2.86 -16.58
N ARG A 171 7.62 -1.87 -15.97
CA ARG A 171 7.81 -1.50 -14.57
C ARG A 171 6.90 -2.29 -13.63
N PHE A 172 5.94 -3.05 -14.17
CA PHE A 172 4.92 -3.72 -13.38
C PHE A 172 5.43 -4.95 -12.65
N GLU A 173 5.23 -4.99 -11.34
CA GLU A 173 5.28 -6.16 -10.47
C GLU A 173 4.23 -5.99 -9.38
N PHE A 174 3.68 -7.08 -8.81
CA PHE A 174 2.59 -6.99 -7.82
C PHE A 174 2.92 -6.22 -6.54
N VAL A 175 4.17 -6.14 -6.15
CA VAL A 175 4.58 -5.48 -4.90
C VAL A 175 5.54 -4.31 -5.17
N ARG A 176 5.98 -4.12 -6.43
CA ARG A 176 7.12 -3.26 -6.78
C ARG A 176 6.90 -2.53 -8.10
N TYR A 177 5.92 -1.68 -8.17
CA TYR A 177 5.66 -0.95 -9.41
C TYR A 177 6.65 0.21 -9.60
N GLY A 178 7.56 0.06 -10.58
CA GLY A 178 8.57 1.07 -10.86
C GLY A 178 9.58 1.28 -9.72
N GLU A 179 9.87 0.27 -8.90
CA GLU A 179 10.77 0.36 -7.75
C GLU A 179 12.16 0.88 -8.14
N SER A 180 12.69 0.46 -9.27
CA SER A 180 13.99 0.89 -9.79
C SER A 180 14.07 2.40 -10.07
N LEU A 181 12.94 3.09 -10.26
CA LEU A 181 12.90 4.53 -10.47
C LEU A 181 13.11 5.35 -9.18
N ALA A 182 12.97 4.71 -8.02
CA ALA A 182 13.08 5.38 -6.73
C ALA A 182 14.12 4.72 -5.80
N GLY A 183 14.18 3.39 -5.76
CA GLY A 183 15.01 2.66 -4.79
C GLY A 183 16.50 2.59 -5.14
N SER A 184 16.91 2.85 -6.38
CA SER A 184 18.29 2.68 -6.84
C SER A 184 18.84 3.90 -7.56
N GLN A 185 18.16 5.05 -7.47
CA GLN A 185 18.54 6.25 -8.21
C GLN A 185 18.99 7.38 -7.27
N ALA A 186 20.10 8.00 -7.62
CA ALA A 186 20.66 9.12 -6.87
C ALA A 186 19.96 10.46 -7.18
N THR A 187 19.17 10.53 -8.25
CA THR A 187 18.51 11.76 -8.74
C THR A 187 17.05 11.51 -9.08
N PHE A 188 16.29 12.60 -9.18
CA PHE A 188 14.88 12.56 -9.58
C PHE A 188 14.68 12.35 -11.10
N ASP A 189 15.74 12.42 -11.91
CA ASP A 189 15.64 12.40 -13.38
C ASP A 189 14.93 11.16 -13.94
N PRO A 190 15.27 9.91 -13.54
CA PRO A 190 14.57 8.74 -14.06
C PRO A 190 13.07 8.73 -13.77
N LEU A 191 12.69 9.21 -12.59
CA LEU A 191 11.27 9.35 -12.23
C LEU A 191 10.58 10.43 -13.05
N ALA A 192 11.24 11.58 -13.24
CA ALA A 192 10.71 12.68 -14.06
C ALA A 192 10.54 12.25 -15.53
N GLU A 193 11.53 11.56 -16.10
CA GLU A 193 11.45 11.00 -17.46
C GLU A 193 10.29 10.00 -17.59
N ALA A 194 10.15 9.09 -16.63
CA ALA A 194 9.05 8.13 -16.64
C ALA A 194 7.68 8.82 -16.53
N LEU A 195 7.58 9.90 -15.74
CA LEU A 195 6.35 10.70 -15.60
C LEU A 195 6.04 11.56 -16.84
N ALA A 196 7.05 11.91 -17.62
CA ALA A 196 6.88 12.64 -18.89
C ALA A 196 6.57 11.71 -20.08
N ALA A 197 6.85 10.42 -19.96
CA ALA A 197 6.60 9.42 -21.01
C ALA A 197 5.08 9.26 -21.30
N PRO A 198 4.72 8.78 -22.51
CA PRO A 198 3.34 8.44 -22.83
C PRO A 198 2.72 7.49 -21.80
N LEU A 199 1.42 7.66 -21.55
CA LEU A 199 0.71 6.83 -20.57
C LEU A 199 0.63 5.38 -21.06
N THR A 200 0.95 4.44 -20.18
CA THR A 200 0.65 3.03 -20.37
C THR A 200 -0.80 2.73 -20.03
N LEU A 201 -1.30 1.52 -20.34
CA LEU A 201 -2.63 1.08 -19.90
C LEU A 201 -2.77 1.15 -18.37
N MET A 202 -1.69 0.87 -17.63
CA MET A 202 -1.67 0.99 -16.17
C MET A 202 -1.90 2.43 -15.73
N ASP A 203 -1.19 3.38 -16.36
CA ASP A 203 -1.34 4.81 -16.09
C ASP A 203 -2.74 5.32 -16.44
N GLU A 204 -3.31 4.88 -17.57
CA GLU A 204 -4.67 5.24 -18.01
C GLU A 204 -5.73 4.78 -16.98
N LYS A 205 -5.62 3.52 -16.51
CA LYS A 205 -6.51 3.00 -15.47
C LYS A 205 -6.33 3.70 -14.13
N LEU A 206 -5.09 3.92 -13.71
CA LEU A 206 -4.80 4.64 -12.47
C LEU A 206 -5.34 6.07 -12.50
N LYS A 207 -5.20 6.76 -13.64
CA LYS A 207 -5.80 8.07 -13.87
C LYS A 207 -7.32 8.03 -13.71
N ALA A 208 -8.00 7.07 -14.34
CA ALA A 208 -9.45 6.93 -14.25
C ALA A 208 -9.91 6.67 -12.81
N LEU A 209 -9.22 5.78 -12.07
CA LEU A 209 -9.50 5.49 -10.67
C LEU A 209 -9.28 6.74 -9.79
N THR A 210 -8.19 7.47 -10.02
CA THR A 210 -7.88 8.72 -9.30
C THR A 210 -9.01 9.75 -9.48
N LEU A 211 -9.41 10.01 -10.72
CA LEU A 211 -10.49 10.97 -11.02
C LEU A 211 -11.82 10.50 -10.42
N GLY A 212 -12.11 9.20 -10.47
CA GLY A 212 -13.30 8.63 -9.82
C GLY A 212 -13.30 8.85 -8.31
N ALA A 213 -12.17 8.64 -7.63
CA ALA A 213 -12.03 8.88 -6.20
C ALA A 213 -12.20 10.38 -5.86
N ILE A 214 -11.60 11.28 -6.64
CA ILE A 214 -11.76 12.73 -6.46
C ILE A 214 -13.23 13.15 -6.67
N GLN A 215 -13.88 12.65 -7.70
CA GLN A 215 -15.29 12.93 -7.97
C GLN A 215 -16.20 12.43 -6.84
N LYS A 216 -15.95 11.23 -6.33
CA LYS A 216 -16.72 10.59 -5.26
C LYS A 216 -16.62 11.34 -3.94
N HIS A 217 -15.40 11.73 -3.55
CA HIS A 217 -15.13 12.25 -2.21
C HIS A 217 -15.00 13.77 -2.14
N GLN A 218 -14.76 14.44 -3.26
CA GLN A 218 -14.58 15.89 -3.33
C GLN A 218 -13.59 16.43 -2.27
N PRO A 219 -12.36 15.85 -2.17
CA PRO A 219 -11.42 16.25 -1.13
C PRO A 219 -10.86 17.65 -1.39
N THR A 220 -10.40 18.30 -0.33
CA THR A 220 -9.60 19.53 -0.40
C THR A 220 -8.14 19.25 -0.10
N LEU A 221 -7.85 18.11 0.55
CA LEU A 221 -6.51 17.60 0.86
C LEU A 221 -6.46 16.11 0.55
N VAL A 222 -5.45 15.70 -0.22
CA VAL A 222 -5.13 14.29 -0.47
C VAL A 222 -3.83 13.92 0.24
N LEU A 223 -3.85 12.84 0.99
CA LEU A 223 -2.69 12.26 1.67
C LEU A 223 -2.24 11.02 0.88
N LEU A 224 -1.01 11.06 0.36
CA LEU A 224 -0.38 9.91 -0.31
C LEU A 224 0.56 9.23 0.68
N SER A 225 0.21 8.03 1.11
CA SER A 225 1.05 7.24 2.00
C SER A 225 1.93 6.30 1.19
N VAL A 226 3.23 6.60 1.12
CA VAL A 226 4.23 5.84 0.35
C VAL A 226 5.10 5.04 1.30
N PRO A 227 4.82 3.73 1.49
CA PRO A 227 5.56 2.91 2.44
C PRO A 227 6.93 2.48 1.90
N PHE A 228 7.05 2.21 0.59
CA PHE A 228 8.21 1.60 -0.05
C PHE A 228 8.49 2.23 -1.42
N PRO A 229 9.70 2.06 -1.98
CA PRO A 229 10.06 2.58 -3.31
C PRO A 229 9.09 2.14 -4.41
N GLY A 230 8.55 0.92 -4.33
CA GLY A 230 7.60 0.38 -5.30
C GLY A 230 6.22 1.05 -5.37
N ALA A 231 5.95 2.04 -4.53
CA ALA A 231 4.72 2.84 -4.57
C ALA A 231 4.96 4.30 -5.02
N VAL A 232 6.23 4.71 -5.17
CA VAL A 232 6.60 6.11 -5.47
C VAL A 232 6.09 6.55 -6.83
N TYR A 233 6.38 5.78 -7.89
CA TYR A 233 5.97 6.14 -9.25
C TYR A 233 4.46 6.39 -9.34
N ALA A 234 3.67 5.47 -8.81
CA ALA A 234 2.23 5.60 -8.86
C ALA A 234 1.70 6.74 -7.98
N ALA A 235 2.33 7.02 -6.83
CA ALA A 235 2.00 8.18 -6.01
C ALA A 235 2.19 9.48 -6.79
N PHE A 236 3.30 9.61 -7.54
CA PHE A 236 3.56 10.78 -8.39
C PHE A 236 2.63 10.84 -9.60
N ARG A 237 2.23 9.68 -10.20
CA ARG A 237 1.19 9.65 -11.25
C ARG A 237 -0.16 10.13 -10.73
N ILE A 238 -0.57 9.70 -9.55
CA ILE A 238 -1.79 10.18 -8.88
C ILE A 238 -1.69 11.69 -8.66
N ALA A 239 -0.60 12.17 -8.10
CA ALA A 239 -0.37 13.59 -7.84
C ALA A 239 -0.40 14.42 -9.14
N GLN A 240 0.28 13.97 -10.20
CA GLN A 240 0.27 14.59 -11.52
C GLN A 240 -1.15 14.69 -12.09
N CYS A 241 -1.93 13.61 -11.99
CA CYS A 241 -3.32 13.58 -12.43
C CYS A 241 -4.16 14.62 -11.68
N ILE A 242 -4.02 14.68 -10.34
CA ILE A 242 -4.75 15.63 -9.50
C ILE A 242 -4.34 17.07 -9.84
N LYS A 243 -3.04 17.36 -9.92
CA LYS A 243 -2.55 18.73 -10.23
C LYS A 243 -2.99 19.21 -11.61
N HIS A 244 -3.08 18.30 -12.58
CA HIS A 244 -3.55 18.64 -13.92
C HIS A 244 -5.06 18.96 -13.97
N HIS A 245 -5.91 18.18 -13.29
CA HIS A 245 -7.36 18.29 -13.41
C HIS A 245 -8.00 19.11 -12.27
N HIS A 246 -7.38 19.12 -11.10
CA HIS A 246 -7.87 19.76 -9.87
C HIS A 246 -6.73 20.48 -9.12
N PRO A 247 -6.09 21.52 -9.73
CA PRO A 247 -4.89 22.16 -9.18
C PRO A 247 -5.10 22.83 -7.81
N HIS A 248 -6.34 23.05 -7.42
CA HIS A 248 -6.71 23.62 -6.11
C HIS A 248 -6.64 22.61 -4.96
N ILE A 249 -6.61 21.30 -5.25
CA ILE A 249 -6.49 20.27 -4.22
C ILE A 249 -5.05 20.25 -3.72
N GLN A 250 -4.90 20.31 -2.40
CA GLN A 250 -3.60 20.19 -1.76
C GLN A 250 -3.21 18.71 -1.64
N ILE A 251 -1.93 18.42 -1.80
CA ILE A 251 -1.39 17.05 -1.74
C ILE A 251 -0.25 17.01 -0.73
N ALA A 252 -0.34 16.12 0.24
CA ALA A 252 0.74 15.83 1.18
C ALA A 252 1.25 14.41 0.98
N LEU A 253 2.57 14.26 0.90
CA LEU A 253 3.29 12.99 0.77
C LEU A 253 3.89 12.62 2.13
N GLY A 254 3.76 11.37 2.53
CA GLY A 254 4.34 10.81 3.75
C GLY A 254 4.51 9.30 3.64
N GLY A 255 4.90 8.66 4.74
CA GLY A 255 5.07 7.21 4.83
C GLY A 255 6.51 6.76 4.97
N GLY A 256 6.74 5.45 5.02
CA GLY A 256 8.04 4.85 5.31
C GLY A 256 9.15 5.30 4.36
N PHE A 257 8.91 5.28 3.05
CA PHE A 257 9.88 5.75 2.04
C PHE A 257 10.30 7.21 2.28
N VAL A 258 9.35 8.08 2.60
CA VAL A 258 9.64 9.49 2.88
C VAL A 258 10.54 9.64 4.09
N ASN A 259 10.29 8.82 5.12
CA ASN A 259 11.04 8.85 6.37
C ASN A 259 12.46 8.28 6.26
N THR A 260 12.71 7.39 5.30
CA THR A 260 14.04 6.79 5.10
C THR A 260 14.84 7.53 4.01
N GLU A 261 14.22 7.80 2.86
CA GLU A 261 14.93 8.24 1.67
C GLU A 261 14.87 9.76 1.44
N LEU A 262 13.85 10.45 1.99
CA LEU A 262 13.62 11.88 1.70
C LEU A 262 13.91 12.81 2.88
N ARG A 263 14.65 12.36 3.90
CA ARG A 263 14.97 13.20 5.07
C ARG A 263 15.84 14.42 4.73
N GLU A 264 16.63 14.32 3.69
CA GLU A 264 17.50 15.39 3.18
C GLU A 264 17.03 15.90 1.82
N LEU A 265 15.70 16.00 1.62
CA LEU A 265 15.10 16.39 0.35
C LEU A 265 15.56 17.78 -0.07
N THR A 266 16.26 17.86 -1.20
CA THR A 266 16.73 19.13 -1.82
C THR A 266 16.20 19.34 -3.24
N GLU A 267 15.49 18.35 -3.80
CA GLU A 267 14.99 18.36 -5.16
C GLU A 267 13.66 19.15 -5.28
N PRO A 268 13.66 20.32 -5.90
CA PRO A 268 12.48 21.18 -5.95
C PRO A 268 11.39 20.69 -6.90
N ARG A 269 11.70 19.82 -7.88
CA ARG A 269 10.74 19.27 -8.86
C ARG A 269 9.72 18.35 -8.20
N VAL A 270 10.00 17.81 -7.03
CA VAL A 270 9.02 17.05 -6.21
C VAL A 270 7.76 17.91 -5.97
N PHE A 271 7.94 19.21 -5.77
CA PHE A 271 6.86 20.17 -5.51
C PHE A 271 6.11 20.66 -6.77
N ASP A 272 6.44 20.13 -7.94
CA ASP A 272 5.58 20.25 -9.12
C ASP A 272 4.40 19.29 -9.06
N TYR A 273 4.49 18.26 -8.21
CA TYR A 273 3.50 17.20 -8.01
C TYR A 273 2.78 17.28 -6.66
N VAL A 274 3.50 17.60 -5.58
CA VAL A 274 2.94 17.66 -4.23
C VAL A 274 3.19 19.02 -3.58
N ASP A 275 2.37 19.40 -2.61
CA ASP A 275 2.51 20.68 -1.92
C ASP A 275 3.34 20.55 -0.64
N TYR A 276 3.24 19.40 0.02
CA TYR A 276 3.87 19.13 1.31
C TYR A 276 4.50 17.73 1.33
N VAL A 277 5.66 17.60 1.99
CA VAL A 277 6.28 16.31 2.30
C VAL A 277 6.50 16.27 3.81
N THR A 278 5.84 15.31 4.49
CA THR A 278 5.83 15.24 5.96
C THR A 278 6.67 14.07 6.46
N LEU A 279 7.46 14.30 7.49
CA LEU A 279 8.36 13.32 8.09
C LEU A 279 7.82 12.74 9.40
N ASP A 280 8.33 11.57 9.75
CA ASP A 280 8.13 10.85 11.02
C ASP A 280 6.70 10.39 11.27
N SER A 281 6.25 10.38 12.53
CA SER A 281 4.87 10.09 12.90
C SER A 281 3.95 11.15 12.29
N GLY A 282 2.96 10.72 11.51
CA GLY A 282 2.13 11.62 10.70
C GLY A 282 1.20 12.52 11.51
N GLU A 283 0.90 12.19 12.76
CA GLU A 283 -0.17 12.82 13.53
C GLU A 283 0.10 14.30 13.81
N ARG A 284 1.27 14.62 14.38
CA ARG A 284 1.60 16.01 14.72
C ARG A 284 1.82 16.89 13.49
N PRO A 285 2.61 16.49 12.46
CA PRO A 285 2.71 17.23 11.22
C PRO A 285 1.37 17.48 10.55
N LEU A 286 0.48 16.47 10.54
CA LEU A 286 -0.82 16.57 9.92
C LEU A 286 -1.75 17.57 10.63
N LEU A 287 -1.77 17.59 11.97
CA LEU A 287 -2.51 18.60 12.72
C LEU A 287 -2.00 20.01 12.40
N ALA A 288 -0.69 20.20 12.39
CA ALA A 288 -0.09 21.49 12.05
C ALA A 288 -0.43 21.92 10.61
N LEU A 289 -0.45 20.96 9.66
CA LEU A 289 -0.85 21.20 8.29
C LEU A 289 -2.32 21.60 8.17
N LEU A 290 -3.23 20.89 8.86
CA LEU A 290 -4.66 21.22 8.87
C LEU A 290 -4.90 22.64 9.41
N GLU A 291 -4.27 23.02 10.53
CA GLU A 291 -4.35 24.37 11.08
C GLU A 291 -3.82 25.42 10.11
N HIS A 292 -2.76 25.07 9.36
CA HIS A 292 -2.21 25.96 8.33
C HIS A 292 -3.21 26.17 7.18
N LEU A 293 -3.79 25.10 6.66
CA LEU A 293 -4.78 25.16 5.58
C LEU A 293 -6.09 25.87 6.00
N GLU A 294 -6.41 25.85 7.28
CA GLU A 294 -7.52 26.63 7.86
C GLU A 294 -7.16 28.11 8.11
N GLY A 295 -5.92 28.51 7.86
CA GLY A 295 -5.44 29.88 8.13
C GLY A 295 -5.18 30.19 9.61
N LYS A 296 -5.17 29.17 10.48
CA LYS A 296 -4.93 29.31 11.92
C LYS A 296 -3.44 29.28 12.30
N ARG A 297 -2.60 28.76 11.39
CA ARG A 297 -1.15 28.60 11.59
C ARG A 297 -0.36 29.16 10.42
N SER A 298 0.70 29.89 10.71
CA SER A 298 1.67 30.30 9.66
C SER A 298 2.43 29.10 9.12
N ALA A 299 2.79 29.11 7.83
CA ALA A 299 3.66 28.11 7.22
C ALA A 299 5.00 27.94 7.95
N SER A 300 5.55 29.02 8.53
CA SER A 300 6.79 29.00 9.32
C SER A 300 6.69 28.19 10.63
N ARG A 301 5.50 27.74 10.99
CA ARG A 301 5.23 26.93 12.20
C ARG A 301 4.75 25.50 11.84
N LEU A 302 4.95 25.06 10.62
CA LEU A 302 4.73 23.65 10.28
C LEU A 302 5.73 22.75 11.04
N VAL A 303 5.36 21.50 11.24
CA VAL A 303 6.16 20.53 12.01
C VAL A 303 6.69 19.48 11.04
N ARG A 304 8.01 19.30 10.99
CA ARG A 304 8.68 18.30 10.15
C ARG A 304 8.11 18.18 8.73
N THR A 305 7.92 19.34 8.09
CA THR A 305 7.29 19.42 6.78
C THR A 305 8.19 20.16 5.80
N PHE A 306 8.52 19.51 4.69
CA PHE A 306 9.15 20.19 3.55
C PHE A 306 8.10 20.93 2.73
N ILE A 307 8.47 22.13 2.29
CA ILE A 307 7.67 22.97 1.39
C ILE A 307 8.57 23.56 0.32
N ARG A 308 7.98 23.98 -0.80
CA ARG A 308 8.65 24.85 -1.76
C ARG A 308 8.84 26.23 -1.16
N LYS A 309 10.08 26.73 -1.15
CA LYS A 309 10.38 28.09 -0.74
C LYS A 309 9.93 29.08 -1.82
N SER A 310 9.13 30.06 -1.46
CA SER A 310 8.86 31.21 -2.33
C SER A 310 10.16 32.01 -2.52
N ILE A 311 10.55 32.26 -3.77
CA ILE A 311 11.68 33.12 -4.09
C ILE A 311 11.10 34.52 -4.27
N ASP A 312 11.54 35.49 -3.48
CA ASP A 312 11.31 36.90 -3.78
C ASP A 312 12.03 37.22 -5.11
N GLU A 313 11.26 37.61 -6.12
CA GLU A 313 11.76 37.93 -7.46
C GLU A 313 12.84 39.04 -7.46
N SER A 314 13.00 39.80 -6.36
CA SER A 314 14.00 40.84 -6.19
C SER A 314 15.42 40.31 -5.97
N GLN A 315 15.65 39.01 -5.78
CA GLN A 315 16.97 38.40 -5.57
C GLN A 315 17.39 37.40 -6.67
N SER A 316 16.76 37.45 -7.83
CA SER A 316 17.07 36.59 -8.98
C SER A 316 18.29 37.10 -9.73
N SER A 317 19.47 36.95 -9.16
CA SER A 317 20.73 37.02 -9.92
C SER A 317 21.56 35.75 -9.62
N ASN A 318 21.65 34.87 -10.63
CA ASN A 318 22.61 33.76 -10.72
C ASN A 318 22.58 32.68 -9.63
N THR A 319 21.53 31.89 -9.52
CA THR A 319 21.64 30.71 -8.69
C THR A 319 21.06 29.47 -9.37
N THR A 320 21.94 28.65 -9.90
CA THR A 320 21.77 27.23 -10.25
C THR A 320 21.57 26.33 -9.00
N ASP A 321 21.32 26.90 -7.83
CA ASP A 321 21.27 26.19 -6.57
C ASP A 321 19.83 25.77 -6.23
N ASN A 322 19.42 24.59 -6.76
CA ASN A 322 18.11 24.00 -6.54
C ASN A 322 17.84 23.69 -5.05
N ALA A 323 18.88 23.44 -4.26
CA ALA A 323 18.76 23.17 -2.82
C ALA A 323 18.15 24.34 -2.04
N LYS A 324 18.33 25.58 -2.52
CA LYS A 324 17.74 26.79 -1.90
C LYS A 324 16.23 26.91 -2.12
N ARG A 325 15.64 26.08 -2.99
CA ARG A 325 14.20 26.13 -3.33
C ARG A 325 13.34 25.18 -2.49
N VAL A 326 13.96 24.34 -1.67
CA VAL A 326 13.28 23.43 -0.73
C VAL A 326 13.60 23.85 0.68
N GLN A 327 12.61 23.84 1.55
CA GLN A 327 12.77 24.21 2.95
C GLN A 327 12.06 23.19 3.86
N LEU A 328 12.81 22.61 4.78
CA LEU A 328 12.25 21.90 5.92
C LEU A 328 11.83 22.89 7.00
N ILE A 329 10.55 22.91 7.31
CA ILE A 329 10.01 23.61 8.46
C ILE A 329 9.89 22.60 9.60
N ASN A 330 10.58 22.87 10.67
CA ASN A 330 10.59 21.99 11.85
C ASN A 330 10.32 22.82 13.12
N TRP A 331 9.08 23.27 13.27
CA TRP A 331 8.65 23.93 14.51
C TRP A 331 8.54 22.89 15.61
N SER A 332 9.14 23.20 16.76
CA SER A 332 9.14 22.27 17.91
C SER A 332 7.79 22.31 18.62
N GLU A 333 7.12 21.18 18.63
CA GLU A 333 5.88 20.93 19.38
C GLU A 333 5.91 19.53 19.99
N PRO A 334 5.20 19.31 21.11
CA PRO A 334 5.04 17.96 21.67
C PRO A 334 4.34 17.03 20.69
N GLU A 335 4.78 15.78 20.63
CA GLU A 335 4.11 14.75 19.87
C GLU A 335 2.70 14.46 20.41
N VAL A 336 1.87 13.86 19.55
CA VAL A 336 0.60 13.30 20.01
C VAL A 336 0.90 12.05 20.83
N PRO A 337 0.49 11.95 22.10
CA PRO A 337 0.68 10.75 22.88
C PRO A 337 0.05 9.54 22.22
N PHE A 338 0.69 8.36 22.28
CA PHE A 338 0.18 7.16 21.62
C PHE A 338 -1.22 6.76 22.09
N GLU A 339 -1.56 7.04 23.34
CA GLU A 339 -2.93 6.81 23.86
C GLU A 339 -3.98 7.70 23.19
N GLU A 340 -3.58 8.85 22.68
CA GLU A 340 -4.48 9.86 22.05
C GLU A 340 -4.57 9.73 20.51
N VAL A 341 -3.87 8.79 19.88
CA VAL A 341 -3.93 8.61 18.40
C VAL A 341 -5.30 8.12 17.92
N GLY A 342 -6.15 7.67 18.82
CA GLY A 342 -7.45 7.11 18.47
C GLY A 342 -7.37 5.63 18.04
N THR A 343 -8.44 5.14 17.44
CA THR A 343 -8.52 3.77 16.90
C THR A 343 -8.40 3.84 15.39
N ALA A 344 -7.59 2.95 14.79
CA ALA A 344 -7.58 2.77 13.35
C ALA A 344 -8.97 2.37 12.84
N THR A 345 -9.38 2.88 11.68
CA THR A 345 -10.64 2.52 11.03
C THR A 345 -10.39 1.96 9.63
N TRP A 346 -11.05 0.87 9.28
CA TRP A 346 -11.00 0.25 7.97
C TRP A 346 -12.19 0.66 7.10
N ASP A 347 -13.11 1.45 7.63
CA ASP A 347 -14.26 1.98 6.91
C ASP A 347 -13.84 2.76 5.66
N GLY A 348 -14.43 2.40 4.52
CA GLY A 348 -14.07 2.92 3.19
C GLY A 348 -13.10 2.03 2.42
N LEU A 349 -12.42 1.05 3.06
CA LEU A 349 -11.58 0.07 2.37
C LEU A 349 -12.38 -1.19 2.01
N PRO A 350 -12.18 -1.76 0.82
CA PRO A 350 -12.94 -2.92 0.35
C PRO A 350 -12.41 -4.23 0.93
N LEU A 351 -12.57 -4.45 2.25
CA LEU A 351 -11.97 -5.57 2.98
C LEU A 351 -12.30 -6.94 2.41
N GLN A 352 -13.46 -7.08 1.74
CA GLN A 352 -13.89 -8.35 1.14
C GLN A 352 -13.28 -8.61 -0.24
N ASP A 353 -12.55 -7.63 -0.79
CA ASP A 353 -12.01 -7.72 -2.15
C ASP A 353 -10.51 -8.02 -2.17
N TYR A 354 -9.83 -8.03 -1.01
CA TYR A 354 -8.43 -8.43 -0.92
C TYR A 354 -8.22 -9.91 -1.26
N LEU A 355 -7.06 -10.21 -1.87
CA LEU A 355 -6.74 -11.51 -2.43
C LEU A 355 -5.86 -12.32 -1.48
N SER A 356 -6.29 -13.52 -1.10
CA SER A 356 -5.49 -14.44 -0.27
C SER A 356 -4.44 -15.14 -1.15
N LEU A 357 -3.36 -14.43 -1.50
CA LEU A 357 -2.25 -14.96 -2.28
C LEU A 357 -1.34 -15.84 -1.43
N LEU A 358 -0.79 -16.88 -2.04
CA LEU A 358 0.15 -17.80 -1.38
C LEU A 358 1.36 -18.07 -2.32
N ASP A 359 2.37 -17.21 -2.23
CA ASP A 359 3.54 -17.26 -3.13
C ASP A 359 4.50 -18.41 -2.80
N MET A 360 4.67 -18.75 -1.53
CA MET A 360 5.64 -19.75 -1.11
C MET A 360 4.99 -21.01 -0.55
N LEU A 361 5.60 -22.16 -0.82
CA LEU A 361 5.22 -23.47 -0.28
C LEU A 361 5.57 -23.63 1.23
N ASN A 362 5.85 -22.54 1.94
CA ASN A 362 6.15 -22.58 3.36
C ASN A 362 4.88 -22.39 4.19
N PRO A 363 4.52 -23.33 5.09
CA PRO A 363 3.34 -23.19 5.97
C PRO A 363 3.30 -21.90 6.78
N MET A 364 4.44 -21.33 7.14
CA MET A 364 4.52 -20.04 7.84
C MET A 364 4.04 -18.89 6.95
N HIS A 365 4.21 -18.99 5.64
CA HIS A 365 3.72 -17.99 4.68
C HIS A 365 2.21 -17.82 4.70
N ARG A 366 1.50 -18.85 5.13
CA ARG A 366 0.05 -18.80 5.31
C ARG A 366 -0.36 -17.69 6.29
N LEU A 367 0.39 -17.48 7.36
CA LEU A 367 0.11 -16.41 8.32
C LEU A 367 0.25 -15.02 7.69
N TRP A 368 1.19 -14.86 6.77
CA TRP A 368 1.40 -13.61 6.04
C TRP A 368 0.38 -13.42 4.92
N SER A 369 -0.02 -14.50 4.26
CA SER A 369 -0.89 -14.51 3.07
C SER A 369 -2.36 -14.52 3.42
N ASP A 370 -2.75 -14.94 4.63
CA ASP A 370 -4.13 -14.84 5.09
C ASP A 370 -4.43 -13.36 5.41
N GLY A 371 -4.84 -12.64 4.40
CA GLY A 371 -4.97 -11.19 4.38
C GLY A 371 -6.05 -10.60 5.28
N ARG A 372 -6.69 -11.41 6.08
CA ARG A 372 -7.83 -11.00 6.91
C ARG A 372 -7.44 -10.70 8.36
N TRP A 373 -6.16 -10.44 8.58
CA TRP A 373 -5.65 -9.99 9.87
C TRP A 373 -5.83 -8.47 10.01
N ASN A 374 -6.56 -8.05 11.05
CA ASN A 374 -6.54 -6.66 11.48
C ASN A 374 -5.12 -6.26 11.89
N LYS A 375 -4.70 -5.05 11.57
CA LYS A 375 -3.38 -4.55 11.95
C LYS A 375 -3.53 -3.64 13.19
N LEU A 376 -2.78 -3.93 14.24
CA LEU A 376 -2.77 -3.13 15.45
C LEU A 376 -1.35 -3.00 15.99
N THR A 377 -1.03 -1.82 16.52
CA THR A 377 0.22 -1.54 17.23
C THR A 377 -0.05 -1.51 18.73
N VAL A 378 0.73 -2.25 19.50
CA VAL A 378 0.64 -2.31 20.97
C VAL A 378 1.38 -1.15 21.62
N ALA A 379 2.49 -0.72 20.97
CA ALA A 379 3.32 0.38 21.42
C ALA A 379 3.81 1.22 20.25
N HIS A 380 4.06 2.50 20.49
CA HIS A 380 4.80 3.36 19.56
C HIS A 380 6.29 3.20 19.77
N GLY A 381 7.06 3.13 18.68
CA GLY A 381 8.52 3.00 18.73
C GLY A 381 9.00 1.63 19.22
N CYS A 382 10.29 1.53 19.48
CA CYS A 382 10.92 0.27 19.86
C CYS A 382 11.52 0.37 21.27
N TYR A 383 11.16 -0.56 22.17
CA TYR A 383 11.73 -0.62 23.51
C TYR A 383 13.18 -1.15 23.51
N TRP A 384 13.57 -1.92 22.50
CA TRP A 384 14.88 -2.59 22.44
C TRP A 384 16.02 -1.61 22.13
N LYS A 385 15.92 -0.80 21.08
CA LYS A 385 16.85 0.30 20.70
C LYS A 385 18.32 -0.13 20.54
N LYS A 386 18.63 -1.39 20.25
CA LYS A 386 19.99 -1.92 20.21
C LYS A 386 20.40 -2.50 18.85
N CYS A 387 19.52 -2.45 17.86
CA CYS A 387 19.83 -2.95 16.52
C CYS A 387 20.77 -1.97 15.80
N SER A 388 21.82 -2.50 15.18
CA SER A 388 22.82 -1.70 14.48
C SER A 388 22.33 -1.04 13.19
N PHE A 389 21.20 -1.52 12.64
CA PHE A 389 20.60 -0.97 11.42
C PHE A 389 19.53 0.09 11.69
N CYS A 390 19.02 0.21 12.93
CA CYS A 390 18.02 1.22 13.26
C CYS A 390 18.69 2.55 13.62
N ASP A 391 18.25 3.63 13.00
CA ASP A 391 18.64 4.97 13.40
C ASP A 391 17.85 5.42 14.65
N VAL A 392 18.38 5.09 15.82
CA VAL A 392 17.77 5.44 17.11
C VAL A 392 17.93 6.92 17.48
N SER A 393 18.58 7.74 16.65
CA SER A 393 18.59 9.20 16.82
C SER A 393 17.25 9.82 16.41
N LEU A 394 16.47 9.11 15.59
CA LEU A 394 15.16 9.55 15.12
C LEU A 394 14.10 9.33 16.22
N ASP A 395 13.39 10.41 16.57
CA ASP A 395 12.40 10.38 17.65
C ASP A 395 11.32 9.32 17.44
N TYR A 396 10.77 9.20 16.25
CA TYR A 396 9.70 8.24 15.95
C TYR A 396 10.11 6.77 16.10
N ILE A 397 11.43 6.46 16.07
CA ILE A 397 11.98 5.14 16.38
C ILE A 397 12.30 5.02 17.87
N SER A 398 12.90 6.05 18.44
CA SER A 398 13.43 6.01 19.80
C SER A 398 12.39 6.36 20.87
N ARG A 399 11.35 7.11 20.56
CA ARG A 399 10.26 7.42 21.48
C ARG A 399 9.42 6.16 21.71
N TYR A 400 9.47 5.63 22.91
CA TYR A 400 8.75 4.42 23.27
C TYR A 400 7.60 4.74 24.22
N GLU A 401 6.38 4.49 23.74
CA GLU A 401 5.13 4.72 24.47
C GLU A 401 4.21 3.51 24.31
N THR A 402 3.69 2.98 25.43
CA THR A 402 2.68 1.92 25.43
C THR A 402 1.31 2.49 25.74
N ALA A 403 0.28 1.91 25.14
CA ALA A 403 -1.10 2.15 25.60
C ALA A 403 -1.44 1.22 26.78
N SER A 404 -2.39 1.64 27.61
CA SER A 404 -2.94 0.77 28.65
C SER A 404 -3.63 -0.46 28.06
N ALA A 405 -3.58 -1.60 28.75
CA ALA A 405 -4.25 -2.82 28.27
C ALA A 405 -5.74 -2.62 28.07
N SER A 406 -6.40 -1.84 28.93
CA SER A 406 -7.81 -1.48 28.79
C SER A 406 -8.07 -0.76 27.47
N LEU A 407 -7.27 0.26 27.11
CA LEU A 407 -7.43 1.02 25.86
C LEU A 407 -7.15 0.14 24.63
N LEU A 408 -6.16 -0.76 24.72
CA LEU A 408 -5.88 -1.69 23.62
C LEU A 408 -7.07 -2.63 23.37
N VAL A 409 -7.69 -3.14 24.42
CA VAL A 409 -8.89 -3.99 24.28
C VAL A 409 -10.08 -3.18 23.75
N ASP A 410 -10.28 -1.93 24.17
CA ASP A 410 -11.30 -1.04 23.59
C ASP A 410 -11.10 -0.86 22.07
N ARG A 411 -9.84 -0.64 21.63
CA ARG A 411 -9.49 -0.57 20.19
C ARG A 411 -9.77 -1.89 19.47
N ILE A 412 -9.41 -3.02 20.07
CA ILE A 412 -9.68 -4.35 19.52
C ILE A 412 -11.18 -4.58 19.34
N GLU A 413 -11.99 -4.32 20.37
CA GLU A 413 -13.46 -4.49 20.31
C GLU A 413 -14.08 -3.59 19.23
N GLN A 414 -13.60 -2.34 19.10
CA GLN A 414 -14.05 -1.42 18.06
C GLN A 414 -13.71 -1.95 16.66
N ILE A 415 -12.47 -2.41 16.44
CA ILE A 415 -12.01 -2.96 15.15
C ILE A 415 -12.79 -4.24 14.81
N VAL A 416 -12.98 -5.16 15.76
CA VAL A 416 -13.78 -6.39 15.55
C VAL A 416 -15.21 -6.06 15.17
N LYS A 417 -15.81 -5.08 15.82
CA LYS A 417 -17.17 -4.63 15.51
C LYS A 417 -17.28 -4.04 14.11
N GLU A 418 -16.26 -3.33 13.65
CA GLU A 418 -16.24 -2.69 12.33
C GLU A 418 -15.96 -3.71 11.22
N THR A 419 -14.95 -4.57 11.41
CA THR A 419 -14.46 -5.49 10.36
C THR A 419 -15.12 -6.86 10.36
N GLY A 420 -15.70 -7.28 11.48
CA GLY A 420 -16.17 -8.64 11.69
C GLY A 420 -15.05 -9.69 11.83
N GLN A 421 -13.78 -9.25 11.86
CA GLN A 421 -12.60 -10.11 11.88
C GLN A 421 -12.02 -10.17 13.30
N THR A 422 -11.71 -11.38 13.79
CA THR A 422 -11.13 -11.60 15.13
C THR A 422 -9.64 -11.91 15.10
N GLY A 423 -9.03 -11.97 13.93
CA GLY A 423 -7.59 -12.15 13.75
C GLY A 423 -6.85 -10.82 13.79
N PHE A 424 -5.71 -10.77 14.49
CA PHE A 424 -4.86 -9.59 14.62
C PHE A 424 -3.40 -9.91 14.29
N HIS A 425 -2.79 -9.05 13.52
CA HIS A 425 -1.34 -8.96 13.39
C HIS A 425 -0.87 -7.72 14.14
N PHE A 426 -0.10 -7.91 15.21
CA PHE A 426 0.55 -6.81 15.90
C PHE A 426 1.79 -6.41 15.10
N VAL A 427 1.74 -5.21 14.53
CA VAL A 427 2.75 -4.69 13.59
C VAL A 427 3.88 -3.94 14.29
N ASP A 428 4.09 -4.23 15.57
CA ASP A 428 5.22 -3.70 16.34
C ASP A 428 6.53 -4.34 15.87
N GLU A 429 7.58 -3.54 15.71
CA GLU A 429 8.91 -4.04 15.34
C GLU A 429 9.54 -4.93 16.44
N ALA A 430 9.16 -4.68 17.68
CA ALA A 430 9.51 -5.50 18.85
C ALA A 430 8.37 -5.38 19.86
N ALA A 431 7.49 -6.37 19.88
CA ALA A 431 6.34 -6.37 20.78
C ALA A 431 6.77 -6.45 22.25
N PRO A 432 6.35 -5.50 23.11
CA PRO A 432 6.83 -5.45 24.49
C PRO A 432 6.20 -6.55 25.36
N PRO A 433 6.98 -7.52 25.91
CA PRO A 433 6.42 -8.69 26.59
C PRO A 433 5.51 -8.35 27.77
N LYS A 434 5.82 -7.28 28.51
CA LYS A 434 4.98 -6.84 29.64
C LYS A 434 3.63 -6.31 29.18
N ALA A 435 3.60 -5.54 28.08
CA ALA A 435 2.35 -5.02 27.52
C ALA A 435 1.51 -6.14 26.92
N LEU A 436 2.12 -7.11 26.22
CA LEU A 436 1.44 -8.29 25.70
C LEU A 436 0.82 -9.14 26.80
N LYS A 437 1.53 -9.35 27.93
CA LYS A 437 0.99 -10.05 29.08
C LYS A 437 -0.23 -9.34 29.67
N ALA A 438 -0.11 -8.03 29.91
CA ALA A 438 -1.22 -7.21 30.41
C ALA A 438 -2.42 -7.21 29.45
N LEU A 439 -2.16 -7.15 28.13
CA LEU A 439 -3.20 -7.26 27.11
C LEU A 439 -3.91 -8.61 27.18
N ALA A 440 -3.17 -9.73 27.27
CA ALA A 440 -3.73 -11.07 27.38
C ALA A 440 -4.61 -11.22 28.63
N GLU A 441 -4.14 -10.74 29.79
CA GLU A 441 -4.90 -10.74 31.05
C GLU A 441 -6.21 -9.92 30.93
N GLU A 442 -6.16 -8.77 30.27
CA GLU A 442 -7.32 -7.91 30.08
C GLU A 442 -8.35 -8.52 29.08
N LEU A 443 -7.87 -9.16 28.00
CA LEU A 443 -8.71 -9.90 27.04
C LEU A 443 -9.47 -11.02 27.78
N ILE A 444 -8.78 -11.81 28.63
CA ILE A 444 -9.39 -12.85 29.43
C ILE A 444 -10.43 -12.26 30.39
N ARG A 445 -10.07 -11.17 31.12
CA ARG A 445 -10.97 -10.51 32.07
C ARG A 445 -12.26 -10.03 31.43
N ARG A 446 -12.19 -9.53 30.18
CA ARG A 446 -13.36 -9.02 29.42
C ARG A 446 -14.06 -10.09 28.61
N ASN A 447 -13.56 -11.33 28.59
CA ASN A 447 -14.08 -12.43 27.76
C ASN A 447 -14.07 -12.07 26.25
N VAL A 448 -13.02 -11.36 25.80
CA VAL A 448 -12.80 -11.00 24.39
C VAL A 448 -11.92 -12.05 23.73
N HIS A 449 -12.42 -12.71 22.69
CA HIS A 449 -11.74 -13.80 22.00
C HIS A 449 -11.17 -13.32 20.66
N ILE A 450 -9.86 -13.35 20.54
CA ILE A 450 -9.12 -13.05 19.30
C ILE A 450 -8.02 -14.08 19.09
N SER A 451 -7.62 -14.24 17.82
CA SER A 451 -6.34 -14.87 17.45
C SER A 451 -5.36 -13.78 17.05
N TRP A 452 -4.11 -13.90 17.50
CA TRP A 452 -3.12 -12.89 17.16
C TRP A 452 -1.72 -13.48 17.01
N TRP A 453 -0.90 -12.77 16.25
CA TRP A 453 0.53 -13.03 16.10
C TRP A 453 1.28 -11.70 15.94
N GLY A 454 2.59 -11.72 16.13
CA GLY A 454 3.47 -10.56 16.01
C GLY A 454 4.92 -10.97 16.25
N ASN A 455 5.84 -10.02 16.11
CA ASN A 455 7.28 -10.20 16.31
C ASN A 455 7.73 -9.92 17.75
#